data_dd2e9db6ebe05d5316109979dd508661
#
_entry.id   dd2e9db6ebe05d5316109979dd508661
#
_cell.length_a   1.000
_cell.length_b   1.000
_cell.length_c   1.000
_cell.angle_alpha   90.00
_cell.angle_beta   90.00
_cell.angle_gamma   90.00
#
_symmetry.space_group_name_H-M   'P 1'
#
loop_
_entity.id
_entity.type
_entity.pdbx_description
1 polymer ?
#
loop_
_entity_poly.entity_id
_entity_poly.type
_entity_poly.pdbx_seq_one_letter_code
_entity_poly.pdbx_strand_id
1 'polypeptide(L)'
;GNILAQFVEAAERAGYTPAEINHRLKRLTYETAIDEIWITDDKGHAYLRSETKLDFIFGNSQQAQPQAYAFHDLLTGKRNVVIQDARKRDIDNLHFKYVGVAGVDKPRIVQVGHDARFLELLAMKIGLPRTVENLLAGGDINAVWVFDRKLDAIVGPGSYGADKPNDDEM
;
A
#
# COMPACT_ATOMS: atom_id res chain seq x y z
N GLY A 1 -9.38 0.71 8.47
CA GLY A 1 -10.53 0.27 7.70
C GLY A 1 -11.84 0.41 8.47
N ASN A 2 -12.01 -0.29 9.59
CA ASN A 2 -13.29 -0.34 10.32
C ASN A 2 -13.78 1.04 10.80
N ILE A 3 -12.90 1.87 11.35
CA ILE A 3 -13.27 3.24 11.78
C ILE A 3 -13.77 4.06 10.58
N LEU A 4 -13.13 3.90 9.43
CA LEU A 4 -13.53 4.60 8.21
C LEU A 4 -14.90 4.11 7.71
N ALA A 5 -15.19 2.80 7.80
CA ALA A 5 -16.49 2.25 7.43
C ALA A 5 -17.63 2.81 8.32
N GLN A 6 -17.40 2.91 9.64
CA GLN A 6 -18.32 3.53 10.57
C GLN A 6 -18.49 5.04 10.31
N PHE A 7 -17.40 5.74 10.01
CA PHE A 7 -17.45 7.15 9.65
C PHE A 7 -18.34 7.39 8.43
N VAL A 8 -18.19 6.58 7.38
CA VAL A 8 -18.98 6.73 6.15
C VAL A 8 -20.45 6.45 6.39
N GLU A 9 -20.77 5.39 7.13
CA GLU A 9 -22.15 5.12 7.55
C GLU A 9 -22.76 6.31 8.31
N ALA A 10 -22.06 6.82 9.32
CA ALA A 10 -22.53 7.94 10.13
C ALA A 10 -22.69 9.22 9.30
N ALA A 11 -21.76 9.51 8.39
CA ALA A 11 -21.82 10.69 7.53
C ALA A 11 -23.00 10.63 6.56
N GLU A 12 -23.21 9.50 5.89
CA GLU A 12 -24.37 9.31 5.00
C GLU A 12 -25.69 9.40 5.77
N ARG A 13 -25.78 8.80 6.95
CA ARG A 13 -26.95 8.87 7.83
C ARG A 13 -27.23 10.30 8.30
N ALA A 14 -26.18 11.10 8.51
CA ALA A 14 -26.30 12.52 8.85
C ALA A 14 -26.62 13.42 7.65
N GLY A 15 -26.76 12.87 6.44
CA GLY A 15 -27.15 13.59 5.23
C GLY A 15 -25.99 14.33 4.53
N TYR A 16 -24.73 13.99 4.83
CA TYR A 16 -23.60 14.56 4.07
C TYR A 16 -23.63 14.10 2.62
N THR A 17 -23.39 15.03 1.73
CA THR A 17 -23.30 14.78 0.29
C THR A 17 -21.99 14.02 -0.04
N PRO A 18 -21.94 13.27 -1.16
CA PRO A 18 -20.69 12.64 -1.61
C PRO A 18 -19.52 13.62 -1.74
N ALA A 19 -19.77 14.86 -2.18
CA ALA A 19 -18.74 15.89 -2.30
C ALA A 19 -18.15 16.28 -0.95
N GLU A 20 -18.99 16.46 0.08
CA GLU A 20 -18.55 16.77 1.44
C GLU A 20 -17.75 15.61 2.06
N ILE A 21 -18.20 14.37 1.83
CA ILE A 21 -17.48 13.19 2.30
C ILE A 21 -16.11 13.09 1.58
N ASN A 22 -16.07 13.22 0.26
CA ASN A 22 -14.83 13.20 -0.51
C ASN A 22 -13.84 14.27 -0.04
N HIS A 23 -14.30 15.47 0.28
CA HIS A 23 -13.46 16.52 0.84
C HIS A 23 -12.80 16.08 2.17
N ARG A 24 -13.58 15.43 3.06
CA ARG A 24 -13.05 14.88 4.32
C ARG A 24 -12.09 13.73 4.11
N LEU A 25 -12.39 12.81 3.17
CA LEU A 25 -11.50 11.72 2.79
C LEU A 25 -10.17 12.26 2.25
N LYS A 26 -10.21 13.29 1.41
CA LYS A 26 -9.01 13.95 0.90
C LYS A 26 -8.18 14.58 2.03
N ARG A 27 -8.82 15.23 3.00
CA ARG A 27 -8.12 15.78 4.15
C ARG A 27 -7.43 14.69 4.98
N LEU A 28 -8.06 13.53 5.18
CA LEU A 28 -7.46 12.40 5.87
C LEU A 28 -6.16 11.92 5.22
N THR A 29 -6.05 11.98 3.88
CA THR A 29 -4.79 11.60 3.21
C THR A 29 -3.65 12.59 3.47
N TYR A 30 -3.93 13.83 3.83
CA TYR A 30 -2.88 14.79 4.22
C TYR A 30 -2.50 14.69 5.70
N GLU A 31 -3.42 14.23 6.55
CA GLU A 31 -3.25 14.19 8.00
C GLU A 31 -2.73 12.83 8.50
N THR A 32 -2.68 11.81 7.63
CA THR A 32 -2.29 10.43 7.99
C THR A 32 -1.31 9.84 6.98
N ALA A 33 -0.80 8.64 7.29
CA ALA A 33 0.02 7.85 6.36
C ALA A 33 -0.82 7.11 5.29
N ILE A 34 -2.06 7.50 5.06
CA ILE A 34 -2.91 6.93 4.01
C ILE A 34 -2.78 7.82 2.78
N ASP A 35 -2.40 7.26 1.64
CA ASP A 35 -2.25 8.03 0.40
C ASP A 35 -3.53 8.10 -0.41
N GLU A 36 -4.38 7.06 -0.34
CA GLU A 36 -5.67 7.07 -1.02
C GLU A 36 -6.75 6.27 -0.29
N ILE A 37 -8.00 6.65 -0.53
CA ILE A 37 -9.19 6.04 0.05
C ILE A 37 -10.22 5.82 -1.06
N TRP A 38 -10.79 4.61 -1.11
CA TRP A 38 -11.82 4.19 -2.04
C TRP A 38 -12.99 3.56 -1.29
N ILE A 39 -14.21 4.03 -1.57
CA ILE A 39 -15.42 3.47 -0.97
C ILE A 39 -16.44 3.26 -2.08
N THR A 40 -16.97 2.04 -2.17
CA THR A 40 -17.85 1.66 -3.26
C THR A 40 -19.32 1.63 -2.86
N ASP A 41 -20.17 1.60 -3.87
CA ASP A 41 -21.53 1.10 -3.76
C ASP A 41 -21.54 -0.45 -3.76
N ASP A 42 -22.73 -1.04 -3.76
CA ASP A 42 -22.97 -2.49 -3.81
C ASP A 42 -22.61 -3.15 -5.15
N LYS A 43 -22.37 -2.35 -6.19
CA LYS A 43 -21.92 -2.80 -7.52
C LYS A 43 -20.40 -2.69 -7.71
N GLY A 44 -19.69 -2.19 -6.70
CA GLY A 44 -18.24 -2.00 -6.76
C GLY A 44 -17.80 -0.67 -7.38
N HIS A 45 -18.73 0.23 -7.74
CA HIS A 45 -18.37 1.56 -8.24
C HIS A 45 -17.91 2.46 -7.08
N ALA A 46 -16.69 2.99 -7.18
CA ALA A 46 -16.07 3.85 -6.18
C ALA A 46 -16.65 5.27 -6.25
N TYR A 47 -17.79 5.51 -5.60
CA TYR A 47 -18.48 6.79 -5.61
C TYR A 47 -17.96 7.77 -4.54
N LEU A 48 -17.33 7.27 -3.46
CA LEU A 48 -16.62 8.08 -2.47
C LEU A 48 -15.13 7.77 -2.55
N ARG A 49 -14.31 8.81 -2.69
CA ARG A 49 -12.87 8.64 -2.91
C ARG A 49 -12.08 9.90 -2.58
N SER A 50 -10.84 9.72 -2.14
CA SER A 50 -9.92 10.83 -1.87
C SER A 50 -9.35 11.45 -3.16
N GLU A 51 -9.23 10.67 -4.26
CA GLU A 51 -8.79 11.13 -5.57
C GLU A 51 -9.99 11.17 -6.54
N THR A 52 -10.61 12.33 -6.66
CA THR A 52 -11.87 12.53 -7.39
C THR A 52 -11.71 12.50 -8.91
N LYS A 53 -10.50 12.64 -9.43
CA LYS A 53 -10.23 12.62 -10.89
C LYS A 53 -10.23 11.21 -11.48
N LEU A 54 -10.06 10.20 -10.64
CA LEU A 54 -10.05 8.80 -11.06
C LEU A 54 -11.43 8.19 -10.85
N ASP A 55 -11.95 7.53 -11.85
CA ASP A 55 -13.14 6.69 -11.75
C ASP A 55 -12.75 5.24 -11.79
N PHE A 56 -13.30 4.41 -10.88
CA PHE A 56 -12.91 3.03 -10.77
C PHE A 56 -14.06 2.13 -10.33
N ILE A 57 -14.14 0.95 -10.95
CA ILE A 57 -15.12 -0.09 -10.62
C ILE A 57 -14.34 -1.35 -10.24
N PHE A 58 -14.54 -1.83 -9.03
CA PHE A 58 -13.97 -3.08 -8.53
C PHE A 58 -14.71 -4.27 -9.14
N GLY A 59 -14.10 -4.90 -10.12
CA GLY A 59 -14.61 -6.10 -10.76
C GLY A 59 -14.19 -7.39 -10.06
N ASN A 60 -14.78 -8.50 -10.48
CA ASN A 60 -14.51 -9.83 -9.94
C ASN A 60 -13.58 -10.68 -10.84
N SER A 61 -13.02 -10.11 -11.88
CA SER A 61 -12.14 -10.82 -12.82
C SER A 61 -10.67 -10.60 -12.46
N GLN A 62 -10.00 -11.65 -12.03
CA GLN A 62 -8.56 -11.63 -11.77
C GLN A 62 -7.75 -11.32 -13.04
N GLN A 63 -8.22 -11.73 -14.20
CA GLN A 63 -7.54 -11.49 -15.47
C GLN A 63 -7.61 -10.02 -15.87
N ALA A 64 -8.76 -9.36 -15.65
CA ALA A 64 -8.97 -7.96 -16.00
C ALA A 64 -8.41 -7.01 -14.94
N GLN A 65 -8.48 -7.37 -13.67
CA GLN A 65 -8.06 -6.55 -12.53
C GLN A 65 -7.26 -7.40 -11.53
N PRO A 66 -6.00 -7.77 -11.84
CA PRO A 66 -5.21 -8.68 -11.02
C PRO A 66 -4.92 -8.17 -9.61
N GLN A 67 -4.98 -6.85 -9.40
CA GLN A 67 -4.81 -6.24 -8.07
C GLN A 67 -6.17 -6.12 -7.35
N ALA A 68 -7.19 -5.57 -8.02
CA ALA A 68 -8.43 -5.14 -7.35
C ALA A 68 -9.45 -6.28 -7.14
N TYR A 69 -9.42 -7.35 -7.96
CA TYR A 69 -10.45 -8.41 -7.95
C TYR A 69 -10.69 -9.03 -6.57
N ALA A 70 -9.64 -9.17 -5.75
CA ALA A 70 -9.76 -9.82 -4.43
C ALA A 70 -10.67 -9.02 -3.47
N PHE A 71 -10.81 -7.72 -3.68
CA PHE A 71 -11.67 -6.87 -2.85
C PHE A 71 -13.15 -7.06 -3.15
N HIS A 72 -13.51 -7.63 -4.31
CA HIS A 72 -14.89 -7.97 -4.63
C HIS A 72 -15.50 -8.98 -3.63
N ASP A 73 -14.68 -9.78 -2.98
CA ASP A 73 -15.15 -10.70 -1.93
C ASP A 73 -15.76 -9.97 -0.71
N LEU A 74 -15.43 -8.69 -0.51
CA LEU A 74 -16.02 -7.84 0.54
C LEU A 74 -17.47 -7.47 0.21
N LEU A 75 -17.82 -7.31 -1.08
CA LEU A 75 -19.19 -7.04 -1.53
C LEU A 75 -20.09 -8.26 -1.36
N THR A 76 -19.53 -9.43 -1.60
CA THR A 76 -20.30 -10.70 -1.58
C THR A 76 -20.39 -11.30 -0.18
N GLY A 77 -19.76 -10.70 0.82
CA GLY A 77 -19.71 -11.21 2.20
C GLY A 77 -18.84 -12.45 2.38
N LYS A 78 -18.07 -12.85 1.37
CA LYS A 78 -17.12 -13.98 1.49
C LYS A 78 -15.98 -13.68 2.43
N ARG A 79 -15.61 -12.38 2.55
CA ARG A 79 -14.58 -11.87 3.45
C ARG A 79 -15.06 -10.59 4.11
N ASN A 80 -14.57 -10.34 5.33
CA ASN A 80 -14.78 -9.07 6.03
C ASN A 80 -13.56 -8.14 5.91
N VAL A 81 -12.38 -8.71 5.64
CA VAL A 81 -11.11 -7.98 5.51
C VAL A 81 -10.30 -8.61 4.38
N VAL A 82 -9.67 -7.77 3.58
CA VAL A 82 -8.65 -8.14 2.59
C VAL A 82 -7.41 -7.30 2.85
N ILE A 83 -6.28 -7.96 3.02
CA ILE A 83 -4.96 -7.34 3.16
C ILE A 83 -4.12 -7.85 2.01
N GLN A 84 -3.57 -6.94 1.21
CA GLN A 84 -2.67 -7.29 0.12
C GLN A 84 -1.25 -6.85 0.44
N ASP A 85 -0.29 -7.66 0.01
CA ASP A 85 1.10 -7.21 -0.09
C ASP A 85 1.24 -6.14 -1.17
N ALA A 86 2.31 -5.36 -1.08
CA ALA A 86 2.61 -4.33 -2.07
C ALA A 86 2.69 -4.94 -3.47
N ARG A 87 1.93 -4.36 -4.41
CA ARG A 87 1.89 -4.77 -5.81
C ARG A 87 1.49 -3.62 -6.71
N LYS A 88 1.71 -3.78 -8.00
CA LYS A 88 1.24 -2.82 -9.00
C LYS A 88 -0.27 -2.72 -8.96
N ARG A 89 -0.79 -1.50 -8.95
CA ARG A 89 -2.23 -1.24 -9.02
C ARG A 89 -2.71 -1.19 -10.48
N ASP A 90 -3.98 -1.49 -10.68
CA ASP A 90 -4.55 -1.66 -12.02
C ASP A 90 -4.73 -0.33 -12.78
N ILE A 91 -4.62 0.82 -12.09
CA ILE A 91 -4.88 2.15 -12.65
C ILE A 91 -3.66 2.71 -13.42
N ASP A 92 -2.45 2.64 -12.81
CA ASP A 92 -1.25 3.31 -13.34
C ASP A 92 0.06 2.54 -13.13
N ASN A 93 -0.03 1.30 -12.66
CA ASN A 93 1.11 0.43 -12.35
C ASN A 93 2.04 0.92 -11.21
N LEU A 94 1.66 1.92 -10.43
CA LEU A 94 2.38 2.26 -9.21
C LEU A 94 2.25 1.15 -8.17
N HIS A 95 3.26 0.98 -7.34
CA HIS A 95 3.21 -0.01 -6.27
C HIS A 95 2.49 0.55 -5.05
N PHE A 96 1.41 -0.12 -4.67
CA PHE A 96 0.60 0.21 -3.51
C PHE A 96 0.36 -1.02 -2.64
N LYS A 97 0.29 -0.79 -1.34
CA LYS A 97 -0.23 -1.75 -0.38
C LYS A 97 -1.65 -1.34 -0.01
N TYR A 98 -2.59 -2.28 -0.16
CA TYR A 98 -4.00 -2.03 0.11
C TYR A 98 -4.52 -2.88 1.26
N VAL A 99 -5.40 -2.26 2.04
CA VAL A 99 -6.24 -2.92 3.03
C VAL A 99 -7.68 -2.52 2.78
N GLY A 100 -8.57 -3.50 2.62
CA GLY A 100 -10.00 -3.28 2.48
C GLY A 100 -10.79 -3.98 3.56
N VAL A 101 -11.91 -3.38 3.94
CA VAL A 101 -12.91 -3.98 4.83
C VAL A 101 -14.28 -3.88 4.20
N ALA A 102 -15.18 -4.79 4.58
CA ALA A 102 -16.59 -4.70 4.22
C ALA A 102 -17.26 -3.51 4.91
N GLY A 103 -18.29 -2.93 4.29
CA GLY A 103 -19.14 -1.95 4.94
C GLY A 103 -19.85 -2.51 6.16
N VAL A 104 -20.20 -1.65 7.10
CA VAL A 104 -20.89 -2.03 8.34
C VAL A 104 -22.41 -1.97 8.23
N ASP A 105 -22.94 -1.24 7.26
CA ASP A 105 -24.37 -0.95 7.07
C ASP A 105 -24.96 -1.61 5.81
N LYS A 106 -24.15 -1.71 4.76
CA LYS A 106 -24.55 -2.26 3.46
C LYS A 106 -23.34 -2.84 2.74
N PRO A 107 -23.54 -3.72 1.71
CA PRO A 107 -22.46 -4.21 0.88
C PRO A 107 -21.70 -3.04 0.26
N ARG A 108 -20.44 -2.89 0.61
CA ARG A 108 -19.49 -1.92 0.03
C ARG A 108 -18.06 -2.33 0.37
N ILE A 109 -17.12 -1.90 -0.43
CA ILE A 109 -15.70 -1.95 -0.15
C ILE A 109 -15.30 -0.63 0.49
N VAL A 110 -14.60 -0.68 1.62
CA VAL A 110 -13.90 0.46 2.21
C VAL A 110 -12.41 0.13 2.17
N GLN A 111 -11.70 0.71 1.21
CA GLN A 111 -10.30 0.43 0.94
C GLN A 111 -9.43 1.65 1.25
N VAL A 112 -8.28 1.40 1.88
CA VAL A 112 -7.21 2.37 2.07
C VAL A 112 -5.95 1.86 1.36
N GLY A 113 -5.23 2.77 0.72
CA GLY A 113 -4.00 2.50 0.01
C GLY A 113 -2.83 3.31 0.55
N HIS A 114 -1.66 2.68 0.57
CA HIS A 114 -0.39 3.32 0.89
C HIS A 114 0.62 3.07 -0.23
N ASP A 115 1.29 4.13 -0.67
CA ASP A 115 2.36 4.06 -1.66
C ASP A 115 3.54 3.25 -1.09
N ALA A 116 3.81 2.12 -1.71
CA ALA A 116 4.81 1.18 -1.24
C ALA A 116 6.24 1.49 -1.74
N ARG A 117 6.43 2.49 -2.60
CA ARG A 117 7.74 2.82 -3.19
C ARG A 117 8.78 3.15 -2.12
N PHE A 118 8.40 3.88 -1.10
CA PHE A 118 9.32 4.21 0.01
C PHE A 118 9.70 2.95 0.81
N LEU A 119 8.75 2.06 1.07
CA LEU A 119 9.01 0.80 1.79
C LEU A 119 9.90 -0.13 0.97
N GLU A 120 9.71 -0.18 -0.35
CA GLU A 120 10.57 -0.94 -1.25
C GLU A 120 12.00 -0.38 -1.28
N LEU A 121 12.14 0.95 -1.38
CA LEU A 121 13.43 1.62 -1.31
C LEU A 121 14.11 1.39 0.05
N LEU A 122 13.35 1.43 1.14
CA LEU A 122 13.86 1.17 2.48
C LEU A 122 14.31 -0.28 2.64
N ALA A 123 13.50 -1.23 2.17
CA ALA A 123 13.85 -2.65 2.16
C ALA A 123 15.11 -2.92 1.33
N MET A 124 15.26 -2.27 0.17
CA MET A 124 16.48 -2.35 -0.64
C MET A 124 17.69 -1.74 0.08
N LYS A 125 17.54 -0.55 0.68
CA LYS A 125 18.67 0.15 1.32
C LYS A 125 19.10 -0.44 2.66
N ILE A 126 18.18 -1.00 3.44
CA ILE A 126 18.48 -1.54 4.78
C ILE A 126 18.57 -3.07 4.73
N GLY A 127 17.67 -3.74 4.03
CA GLY A 127 17.58 -5.19 3.99
C GLY A 127 18.74 -5.84 3.24
N LEU A 128 19.09 -5.34 2.05
CA LEU A 128 20.16 -5.88 1.24
C LEU A 128 21.55 -5.67 1.86
N PRO A 129 21.96 -4.46 2.30
CA PRO A 129 23.25 -4.27 2.96
C PRO A 129 23.41 -5.20 4.16
N ARG A 130 22.41 -5.29 5.03
CA ARG A 130 22.46 -6.17 6.21
C ARG A 130 22.54 -7.66 5.86
N THR A 131 21.86 -8.09 4.79
CA THR A 131 21.97 -9.46 4.28
C THR A 131 23.37 -9.75 3.75
N VAL A 132 23.95 -8.79 3.03
CA VAL A 132 25.33 -8.89 2.52
C VAL A 132 26.34 -8.93 3.66
N GLU A 133 26.19 -8.10 4.69
CA GLU A 133 27.03 -8.11 5.89
C GLU A 133 26.98 -9.48 6.58
N ASN A 134 25.80 -10.07 6.74
CA ASN A 134 25.66 -11.40 7.33
C ASN A 134 26.34 -12.49 6.49
N LEU A 135 26.30 -12.40 5.16
CA LEU A 135 26.99 -13.33 4.26
C LEU A 135 28.52 -13.20 4.39
N LEU A 136 29.01 -11.98 4.47
CA LEU A 136 30.45 -11.72 4.65
C LEU A 136 30.96 -12.14 6.02
N ALA A 137 30.13 -12.01 7.06
CA ALA A 137 30.48 -12.42 8.44
C ALA A 137 30.70 -13.94 8.57
N GLY A 138 30.18 -14.75 7.64
CA GLY A 138 30.41 -16.19 7.57
C GLY A 138 31.84 -16.56 7.19
N GLY A 139 32.64 -15.64 6.66
CA GLY A 139 34.07 -15.79 6.37
C GLY A 139 34.41 -16.51 5.09
N ASP A 140 33.46 -17.15 4.42
CA ASP A 140 33.69 -17.91 3.17
C ASP A 140 33.57 -17.04 1.90
N ILE A 141 33.04 -15.81 2.05
CA ILE A 141 32.78 -14.85 0.96
C ILE A 141 33.55 -13.56 1.26
N ASN A 142 34.36 -13.09 0.33
CA ASN A 142 35.17 -11.88 0.51
C ASN A 142 34.49 -10.60 0.02
N ALA A 143 33.55 -10.70 -0.93
CA ALA A 143 32.82 -9.57 -1.46
C ALA A 143 31.50 -10.02 -2.08
N VAL A 144 30.49 -9.18 -1.98
CA VAL A 144 29.17 -9.37 -2.61
C VAL A 144 28.79 -8.09 -3.36
N TRP A 145 28.30 -8.27 -4.57
CA TRP A 145 27.72 -7.22 -5.38
C TRP A 145 26.28 -7.58 -5.70
N VAL A 146 25.38 -6.62 -5.55
CA VAL A 146 23.98 -6.76 -5.96
C VAL A 146 23.68 -5.70 -7.01
N PHE A 147 23.14 -6.14 -8.13
CA PHE A 147 22.79 -5.28 -9.26
C PHE A 147 21.29 -5.31 -9.49
N ASP A 148 20.74 -4.21 -9.99
CA ASP A 148 19.38 -4.18 -10.51
C ASP A 148 19.30 -4.84 -11.92
N ARG A 149 18.09 -4.84 -12.52
CA ARG A 149 17.88 -5.41 -13.87
C ARG A 149 18.56 -4.62 -14.99
N LYS A 150 19.04 -3.41 -14.72
CA LYS A 150 19.78 -2.55 -15.66
C LYS A 150 21.29 -2.67 -15.46
N LEU A 151 21.71 -3.54 -14.53
CA LEU A 151 23.11 -3.72 -14.11
C LEU A 151 23.68 -2.52 -13.34
N ASP A 152 22.83 -1.67 -12.77
CA ASP A 152 23.28 -0.64 -11.84
C ASP A 152 23.52 -1.27 -10.47
N ALA A 153 24.67 -0.97 -9.84
CA ALA A 153 25.00 -1.53 -8.53
C ALA A 153 24.09 -0.94 -7.43
N ILE A 154 23.34 -1.82 -6.76
CA ILE A 154 22.48 -1.47 -5.61
C ILE A 154 23.29 -1.56 -4.32
N VAL A 155 24.12 -2.62 -4.18
CA VAL A 155 25.00 -2.86 -3.05
C VAL A 155 26.34 -3.37 -3.57
N GLY A 156 27.44 -2.87 -2.98
CA GLY A 156 28.81 -3.30 -3.30
C GLY A 156 29.78 -2.97 -2.17
N PRO A 157 31.07 -3.28 -2.30
CA PRO A 157 32.10 -2.93 -1.34
C PRO A 157 32.08 -1.40 -1.09
N GLY A 158 31.79 -0.94 0.10
CA GLY A 158 31.58 0.47 0.46
C GLY A 158 30.14 0.83 0.76
N SER A 159 29.17 -0.01 0.39
CA SER A 159 27.77 0.13 0.80
C SER A 159 27.48 -0.55 2.15
N TYR A 160 28.38 -1.38 2.62
CA TYR A 160 28.35 -2.09 3.90
C TYR A 160 29.64 -1.79 4.69
N GLY A 161 29.52 -1.63 6.00
CA GLY A 161 30.64 -1.34 6.89
C GLY A 161 30.87 0.15 7.17
N ALA A 162 29.94 1.04 6.76
CA ALA A 162 30.05 2.49 7.02
C ALA A 162 29.65 2.90 8.46
N ASP A 163 29.10 1.99 9.27
CA ASP A 163 28.67 2.25 10.65
C ASP A 163 29.53 1.49 11.69
N LYS A 164 30.86 1.48 11.51
CA LYS A 164 31.71 1.23 12.69
C LYS A 164 31.90 2.58 13.39
N PRO A 165 31.44 2.77 14.64
CA PRO A 165 31.86 3.92 15.42
C PRO A 165 33.39 3.86 15.49
N ASN A 166 34.02 5.02 15.22
CA ASN A 166 35.46 5.18 15.48
C ASN A 166 35.71 4.87 16.94
N ASP A 167 36.40 3.76 17.22
CA ASP A 167 36.93 3.42 18.55
C ASP A 167 38.15 4.28 18.95
N ASP A 168 38.28 5.46 18.39
CA ASP A 168 39.38 6.41 18.71
C ASP A 168 38.86 7.67 19.46
N GLU A 169 38.12 7.46 20.56
CA GLU A 169 38.01 8.45 21.62
C GLU A 169 38.01 7.75 22.98
N MET A 170 39.21 7.36 23.44
CA MET A 170 39.56 7.22 24.85
C MET A 170 40.82 8.03 25.14
#